data_75e4ce2e6053f57db113d97f113de0d5
#
_entry.id   75e4ce2e6053f57db113d97f113de0d5
#
_cell.length_a   1.000
_cell.length_b   1.000
_cell.length_c   1.000
_cell.angle_alpha   90.00
_cell.angle_beta   90.00
_cell.angle_gamma   90.00
#
_symmetry.space_group_name_H-M   'P 1'
#
loop_
_entity.id
_entity.type
_entity.pdbx_description
1 polymer ?
#
loop_
_entity_poly.entity_id
_entity_poly.type
_entity_poly.pdbx_seq_one_letter_code
_entity_poly.pdbx_strand_id
1 'polypeptide(L)'
;MHGQVVNQRLALLEDKVDRRLAKHDDRIATLEQKVDFFVQTKEPPLQGVFYDGQLWDARALVLSLVARAKRSLILIDNWANTEVLDLFAKKRKGVRLTIFTSEHYDKKHVPHHKISPTDVATFNAQYPKLAVRYNETFHDRFLIIDDKELYLIGASLKDLGKKRFGFTKMDADEIAHIKQTAFSSSFQ
;
A
#
# COMPACT_ATOMS: atom_id res chain seq x y z
N MET A 1 53.55 -29.05 -12.89
CA MET A 1 52.81 -28.53 -11.72
C MET A 1 52.08 -27.20 -11.96
N HIS A 2 52.63 -26.21 -12.73
CA HIS A 2 51.98 -24.90 -12.93
C HIS A 2 50.63 -24.97 -13.67
N GLY A 3 50.46 -25.81 -14.69
CA GLY A 3 49.25 -25.93 -15.48
C GLY A 3 48.04 -26.47 -14.70
N GLN A 4 48.24 -27.40 -13.76
CA GLN A 4 47.14 -27.97 -12.96
C GLN A 4 46.53 -26.92 -11.99
N VAL A 5 47.36 -26.06 -11.39
CA VAL A 5 46.88 -24.99 -10.50
C VAL A 5 46.10 -23.93 -11.26
N VAL A 6 46.54 -23.60 -12.49
CA VAL A 6 45.80 -22.66 -13.36
C VAL A 6 44.44 -23.21 -13.75
N ASN A 7 44.35 -24.48 -14.15
CA ASN A 7 43.12 -25.12 -14.54
C ASN A 7 42.12 -25.22 -13.36
N GLN A 8 42.61 -25.52 -12.16
CA GLN A 8 41.76 -25.55 -10.96
C GLN A 8 41.20 -24.16 -10.61
N ARG A 9 42.02 -23.11 -10.76
CA ARG A 9 41.56 -21.73 -10.54
C ARG A 9 40.57 -21.30 -11.60
N LEU A 10 40.74 -21.70 -12.86
CA LEU A 10 39.79 -21.42 -13.95
C LEU A 10 38.43 -22.06 -13.67
N ALA A 11 38.41 -23.35 -13.33
CA ALA A 11 37.19 -24.07 -13.00
C ALA A 11 36.42 -23.45 -11.81
N LEU A 12 37.17 -22.99 -10.77
CA LEU A 12 36.53 -22.28 -9.64
C LEU A 12 35.96 -20.91 -10.02
N LEU A 13 36.59 -20.22 -10.96
CA LEU A 13 36.08 -18.94 -11.48
C LEU A 13 34.87 -19.16 -12.36
N GLU A 14 34.86 -20.17 -13.21
CA GLU A 14 33.73 -20.56 -14.05
C GLU A 14 32.51 -20.90 -13.17
N ASP A 15 32.66 -21.77 -12.18
CA ASP A 15 31.59 -22.12 -11.23
C ASP A 15 31.04 -20.88 -10.48
N LYS A 16 31.91 -19.97 -10.08
CA LYS A 16 31.51 -18.71 -9.43
C LYS A 16 30.75 -17.77 -10.37
N VAL A 17 31.15 -17.70 -11.63
CA VAL A 17 30.49 -16.90 -12.66
C VAL A 17 29.13 -17.50 -12.98
N ASP A 18 29.05 -18.81 -13.16
CA ASP A 18 27.79 -19.51 -13.47
C ASP A 18 26.75 -19.37 -12.36
N ARG A 19 27.16 -19.49 -11.11
CA ARG A 19 26.28 -19.23 -9.96
C ARG A 19 25.80 -17.78 -9.89
N ARG A 20 26.64 -16.83 -10.27
CA ARG A 20 26.22 -15.41 -10.35
C ARG A 20 25.27 -15.14 -11.49
N LEU A 21 25.50 -15.74 -12.64
CA LEU A 21 24.62 -15.65 -13.81
C LEU A 21 23.26 -16.25 -13.49
N ALA A 22 23.18 -17.46 -12.95
CA ALA A 22 21.94 -18.11 -12.53
C ALA A 22 21.15 -17.22 -11.55
N LYS A 23 21.81 -16.59 -10.58
CA LYS A 23 21.17 -15.67 -9.65
C LYS A 23 20.66 -14.38 -10.34
N HIS A 24 21.35 -13.91 -11.38
CA HIS A 24 20.89 -12.76 -12.16
C HIS A 24 19.69 -13.13 -13.04
N ASP A 25 19.71 -14.32 -13.65
CA ASP A 25 18.61 -14.82 -14.48
C ASP A 25 17.34 -14.99 -13.65
N ASP A 26 17.41 -15.55 -12.43
CA ASP A 26 16.28 -15.63 -11.50
C ASP A 26 15.74 -14.24 -11.13
N ARG A 27 16.62 -13.25 -10.95
CA ARG A 27 16.21 -11.88 -10.65
C ARG A 27 15.57 -11.20 -11.86
N ILE A 28 16.09 -11.44 -13.06
CA ILE A 28 15.52 -10.92 -14.31
C ILE A 28 14.14 -11.53 -14.52
N ALA A 29 13.99 -12.85 -14.42
CA ALA A 29 12.70 -13.53 -14.54
C ALA A 29 11.67 -13.01 -13.53
N THR A 30 12.10 -12.77 -12.28
CA THR A 30 11.24 -12.16 -11.26
C THR A 30 10.84 -10.72 -11.60
N LEU A 31 11.76 -9.93 -12.16
CA LEU A 31 11.50 -8.56 -12.60
C LEU A 31 10.58 -8.53 -13.83
N GLU A 32 10.80 -9.43 -14.78
CA GLU A 32 9.94 -9.58 -15.96
C GLU A 32 8.52 -9.95 -15.58
N GLN A 33 8.33 -10.93 -14.67
CA GLN A 33 7.00 -11.26 -14.13
C GLN A 33 6.33 -10.06 -13.45
N LYS A 34 7.11 -9.24 -12.73
CA LYS A 34 6.60 -8.03 -12.08
C LYS A 34 6.24 -6.95 -13.10
N VAL A 35 7.05 -6.75 -14.12
CA VAL A 35 6.78 -5.82 -15.23
C VAL A 35 5.55 -6.29 -16.01
N ASP A 36 5.44 -7.57 -16.31
CA ASP A 36 4.28 -8.15 -17.01
C ASP A 36 3.00 -8.00 -16.19
N PHE A 37 3.06 -8.22 -14.87
CA PHE A 37 1.95 -7.92 -13.98
C PHE A 37 1.52 -6.45 -14.05
N PHE A 38 2.47 -5.50 -14.13
CA PHE A 38 2.16 -4.07 -14.28
C PHE A 38 1.72 -3.67 -15.69
N VAL A 39 2.23 -4.32 -16.73
CA VAL A 39 1.93 -4.00 -18.13
C VAL A 39 0.63 -4.65 -18.61
N GLN A 40 0.34 -5.88 -18.19
CA GLN A 40 -0.85 -6.61 -18.61
C GLN A 40 -2.12 -6.17 -17.86
N THR A 41 -2.01 -5.59 -16.67
CA THR A 41 -3.17 -5.09 -15.94
C THR A 41 -3.40 -3.59 -16.20
N LYS A 42 -4.05 -3.28 -17.31
CA LYS A 42 -4.75 -1.98 -17.45
C LYS A 42 -5.75 -1.77 -16.31
N GLU A 43 -6.15 -2.83 -15.61
CA GLU A 43 -7.00 -2.80 -14.44
C GLU A 43 -6.37 -3.61 -13.30
N PRO A 44 -6.36 -3.09 -12.06
CA PRO A 44 -5.89 -3.85 -10.90
C PRO A 44 -6.76 -5.09 -10.70
N PRO A 45 -6.21 -6.17 -10.12
CA PRO A 45 -6.98 -7.37 -9.86
C PRO A 45 -8.19 -7.07 -8.98
N LEU A 46 -9.31 -7.72 -9.27
CA LEU A 46 -10.56 -7.53 -8.52
C LEU A 46 -10.47 -8.09 -7.10
N GLN A 47 -9.66 -9.10 -6.88
CA GLN A 47 -9.44 -9.73 -5.57
C GLN A 47 -8.13 -10.51 -5.56
N GLY A 48 -7.60 -10.78 -4.37
CA GLY A 48 -6.40 -11.57 -4.20
C GLY A 48 -6.01 -11.76 -2.75
N VAL A 49 -4.96 -12.55 -2.56
CA VAL A 49 -4.34 -12.80 -1.25
C VAL A 49 -2.86 -12.51 -1.37
N PHE A 50 -2.34 -11.73 -0.44
CA PHE A 50 -0.90 -11.57 -0.23
C PHE A 50 -0.44 -12.47 0.91
N TYR A 51 0.72 -13.08 0.73
CA TYR A 51 1.34 -13.94 1.71
C TYR A 51 2.39 -13.19 2.53
N ASP A 52 2.82 -13.82 3.61
CA ASP A 52 3.81 -13.26 4.52
C ASP A 52 5.10 -12.89 3.75
N GLY A 53 5.59 -11.68 3.95
CA GLY A 53 6.81 -11.18 3.29
C GLY A 53 6.59 -10.51 1.92
N GLN A 54 5.39 -10.54 1.35
CA GLN A 54 5.07 -9.83 0.09
C GLN A 54 4.79 -8.33 0.32
N LEU A 55 5.67 -7.65 1.08
CA LEU A 55 5.49 -6.24 1.44
C LEU A 55 5.51 -5.33 0.22
N TRP A 56 6.43 -5.59 -0.72
CA TRP A 56 6.58 -4.74 -1.89
C TRP A 56 5.38 -4.87 -2.83
N ASP A 57 4.93 -6.07 -3.09
CA ASP A 57 3.82 -6.34 -4.00
C ASP A 57 2.50 -5.77 -3.46
N ALA A 58 2.28 -5.92 -2.15
CA ALA A 58 1.12 -5.33 -1.47
C ALA A 58 1.13 -3.79 -1.51
N ARG A 59 2.31 -3.16 -1.31
CA ARG A 59 2.46 -1.70 -1.47
C ARG A 59 2.25 -1.27 -2.93
N ALA A 60 2.77 -2.03 -3.89
CA ALA A 60 2.62 -1.75 -5.31
C ALA A 60 1.16 -1.76 -5.74
N LEU A 61 0.35 -2.73 -5.25
CA LEU A 61 -1.10 -2.72 -5.48
C LEU A 61 -1.73 -1.41 -4.98
N VAL A 62 -1.51 -1.03 -3.73
CA VAL A 62 -2.12 0.18 -3.17
C VAL A 62 -1.66 1.43 -3.93
N LEU A 63 -0.38 1.53 -4.29
CA LEU A 63 0.14 2.64 -5.10
C LEU A 63 -0.54 2.71 -6.47
N SER A 64 -0.79 1.56 -7.12
CA SER A 64 -1.50 1.50 -8.39
C SER A 64 -2.94 2.00 -8.27
N LEU A 65 -3.63 1.62 -7.18
CA LEU A 65 -4.99 2.09 -6.87
C LEU A 65 -5.02 3.60 -6.62
N VAL A 66 -4.08 4.12 -5.82
CA VAL A 66 -3.95 5.56 -5.52
C VAL A 66 -3.69 6.37 -6.80
N ALA A 67 -2.85 5.88 -7.70
CA ALA A 67 -2.51 6.55 -8.95
C ALA A 67 -3.69 6.64 -9.94
N ARG A 68 -4.72 5.78 -9.80
CA ARG A 68 -5.92 5.81 -10.64
C ARG A 68 -6.86 6.96 -10.31
N ALA A 69 -6.85 7.43 -9.07
CA ALA A 69 -7.75 8.48 -8.62
C ALA A 69 -7.61 9.77 -9.46
N LYS A 70 -8.75 10.33 -9.85
CA LYS A 70 -8.84 11.57 -10.64
C LYS A 70 -9.45 12.72 -9.83
N ARG A 71 -10.26 12.42 -8.80
CA ARG A 71 -11.01 13.41 -8.01
C ARG A 71 -10.86 13.25 -6.52
N SER A 72 -11.00 12.02 -6.00
CA SER A 72 -11.03 11.78 -4.57
C SER A 72 -10.55 10.39 -4.19
N LEU A 73 -9.95 10.32 -3.01
CA LEU A 73 -9.58 9.10 -2.29
C LEU A 73 -10.15 9.21 -0.88
N ILE A 74 -10.80 8.14 -0.42
CA ILE A 74 -11.23 8.01 0.97
C ILE A 74 -10.63 6.71 1.49
N LEU A 75 -9.80 6.81 2.52
CA LEU A 75 -9.31 5.67 3.27
C LEU A 75 -10.04 5.60 4.61
N ILE A 76 -10.55 4.43 4.95
CA ILE A 76 -11.04 4.09 6.29
C ILE A 76 -10.07 3.03 6.82
N ASP A 77 -9.28 3.37 7.83
CA ASP A 77 -8.31 2.47 8.46
C ASP A 77 -8.01 2.93 9.88
N ASN A 78 -8.61 2.30 10.87
CA ASN A 78 -8.47 2.64 12.30
C ASN A 78 -7.02 2.64 12.79
N TRP A 79 -6.10 2.05 12.03
CA TRP A 79 -4.69 1.95 12.40
C TRP A 79 -3.77 2.79 11.50
N ALA A 80 -4.34 3.61 10.62
CA ALA A 80 -3.53 4.49 9.77
C ALA A 80 -2.63 5.39 10.62
N ASN A 81 -1.37 5.51 10.22
CA ASN A 81 -0.34 6.35 10.83
C ASN A 81 0.38 7.17 9.74
N THR A 82 1.42 7.89 10.11
CA THR A 82 2.20 8.72 9.18
C THR A 82 2.82 7.94 8.02
N GLU A 83 3.19 6.65 8.22
CA GLU A 83 3.74 5.80 7.14
C GLU A 83 2.76 5.60 5.98
N VAL A 84 1.44 5.65 6.27
CA VAL A 84 0.40 5.53 5.25
C VAL A 84 0.41 6.74 4.31
N LEU A 85 0.81 7.93 4.78
CA LEU A 85 0.87 9.13 3.96
C LEU A 85 1.82 8.99 2.77
N ASP A 86 2.90 8.21 2.90
CA ASP A 86 3.85 7.96 1.82
C ASP A 86 3.19 7.27 0.62
N LEU A 87 2.22 6.39 0.86
CA LEU A 87 1.44 5.75 -0.21
C LEU A 87 0.61 6.78 -0.98
N PHE A 88 0.04 7.73 -0.26
CA PHE A 88 -0.84 8.76 -0.84
C PHE A 88 -0.08 9.98 -1.38
N ALA A 89 1.21 10.12 -1.11
CA ALA A 89 2.06 11.12 -1.77
C ALA A 89 2.11 10.93 -3.31
N LYS A 90 1.80 9.73 -3.79
CA LYS A 90 1.72 9.41 -5.22
C LYS A 90 0.36 9.75 -5.87
N LYS A 91 -0.60 10.29 -5.12
CA LYS A 91 -1.87 10.75 -5.70
C LYS A 91 -1.64 11.86 -6.73
N ARG A 92 -2.50 11.93 -7.73
CA ARG A 92 -2.43 12.98 -8.74
C ARG A 92 -2.68 14.36 -8.11
N LYS A 93 -2.05 15.38 -8.67
CA LYS A 93 -2.26 16.77 -8.26
C LYS A 93 -3.76 17.11 -8.33
N GLY A 94 -4.28 17.73 -7.27
CA GLY A 94 -5.68 18.13 -7.19
C GLY A 94 -6.64 17.08 -6.63
N VAL A 95 -6.25 15.81 -6.52
CA VAL A 95 -7.05 14.75 -5.89
C VAL A 95 -7.19 15.04 -4.39
N ARG A 96 -8.43 15.02 -3.89
CA ARG A 96 -8.73 15.13 -2.45
C ARG A 96 -8.46 13.80 -1.77
N LEU A 97 -7.88 13.83 -0.59
CA LEU A 97 -7.66 12.65 0.25
C LEU A 97 -8.34 12.89 1.60
N THR A 98 -9.22 11.97 1.98
CA THR A 98 -9.78 11.90 3.33
C THR A 98 -9.36 10.59 3.97
N ILE A 99 -8.78 10.65 5.15
CA ILE A 99 -8.42 9.48 5.95
C ILE A 99 -9.30 9.48 7.19
N PHE A 100 -10.05 8.41 7.39
CA PHE A 100 -10.73 8.11 8.64
C PHE A 100 -9.87 7.12 9.42
N THR A 101 -9.53 7.47 10.65
CA THR A 101 -8.75 6.64 11.56
C THR A 101 -9.32 6.72 12.96
N SER A 102 -8.94 5.80 13.86
CA SER A 102 -9.37 5.90 15.25
C SER A 102 -8.51 6.86 16.04
N GLU A 103 -9.13 7.51 17.02
CA GLU A 103 -8.44 8.23 18.06
C GLU A 103 -7.88 7.22 19.08
N HIS A 104 -6.61 7.33 19.41
CA HIS A 104 -6.01 6.50 20.45
C HIS A 104 -5.68 7.37 21.66
N TYR A 105 -5.97 6.81 22.83
CA TYR A 105 -5.68 7.45 24.10
C TYR A 105 -4.53 6.71 24.78
N ASP A 106 -3.62 7.45 25.37
CA ASP A 106 -2.60 6.87 26.24
C ASP A 106 -3.22 6.39 27.58
N LYS A 107 -2.39 5.79 28.43
CA LYS A 107 -2.84 5.34 29.77
C LYS A 107 -3.35 6.46 30.69
N LYS A 108 -3.11 7.72 30.34
CA LYS A 108 -3.58 8.91 31.05
C LYS A 108 -4.78 9.56 30.36
N HIS A 109 -5.43 8.89 29.41
CA HIS A 109 -6.54 9.40 28.61
C HIS A 109 -6.19 10.68 27.81
N VAL A 110 -4.92 10.87 27.44
CA VAL A 110 -4.51 11.93 26.54
C VAL A 110 -4.63 11.42 25.11
N PRO A 111 -5.31 12.15 24.20
CA PRO A 111 -5.42 11.77 22.81
C PRO A 111 -4.04 11.62 22.16
N HIS A 112 -3.78 10.47 21.55
CA HIS A 112 -2.55 10.21 20.80
C HIS A 112 -2.88 10.03 19.33
N HIS A 113 -2.75 11.11 18.58
CA HIS A 113 -3.00 11.11 17.15
C HIS A 113 -1.87 10.39 16.41
N LYS A 114 -2.18 9.32 15.72
CA LYS A 114 -1.22 8.60 14.84
C LYS A 114 -0.84 9.41 13.61
N ILE A 115 -1.69 10.35 13.22
CA ILE A 115 -1.43 11.37 12.21
C ILE A 115 -1.78 12.70 12.89
N SER A 116 -0.78 13.44 13.34
CA SER A 116 -0.98 14.68 14.06
C SER A 116 -1.42 15.83 13.14
N PRO A 117 -2.00 16.90 13.67
CA PRO A 117 -2.26 18.12 12.89
C PRO A 117 -1.01 18.67 12.20
N THR A 118 0.17 18.52 12.80
CA THR A 118 1.45 18.92 12.21
C THR A 118 1.80 18.07 11.00
N ASP A 119 1.56 16.74 11.07
CA ASP A 119 1.77 15.83 9.92
C ASP A 119 0.84 16.20 8.77
N VAL A 120 -0.43 16.50 9.06
CA VAL A 120 -1.40 16.96 8.07
C VAL A 120 -0.95 18.27 7.42
N ALA A 121 -0.48 19.24 8.20
CA ALA A 121 0.02 20.50 7.68
C ALA A 121 1.26 20.31 6.80
N THR A 122 2.22 19.50 7.27
CA THR A 122 3.44 19.17 6.51
C THR A 122 3.14 18.46 5.20
N PHE A 123 2.25 17.45 5.24
CA PHE A 123 1.83 16.74 4.02
C PHE A 123 1.13 17.69 3.04
N ASN A 124 0.20 18.52 3.54
CA ASN A 124 -0.55 19.46 2.71
C ASN A 124 0.31 20.55 2.07
N ALA A 125 1.43 20.91 2.67
CA ALA A 125 2.37 21.87 2.08
C ALA A 125 2.93 21.38 0.74
N GLN A 126 3.13 20.06 0.60
CA GLN A 126 3.67 19.46 -0.62
C GLN A 126 2.58 18.75 -1.46
N TYR A 127 1.64 18.07 -0.81
CA TYR A 127 0.58 17.25 -1.41
C TYR A 127 -0.81 17.71 -0.93
N PRO A 128 -1.32 18.85 -1.39
CA PRO A 128 -2.50 19.49 -0.80
C PRO A 128 -3.77 18.67 -0.87
N LYS A 129 -4.78 19.06 -0.05
CA LYS A 129 -6.13 18.47 0.04
C LYS A 129 -6.20 17.14 0.81
N LEU A 130 -5.34 16.94 1.83
CA LEU A 130 -5.52 15.93 2.86
C LEU A 130 -6.41 16.48 3.98
N ALA A 131 -7.41 15.67 4.39
CA ALA A 131 -8.14 15.81 5.64
C ALA A 131 -8.07 14.50 6.43
N VAL A 132 -7.82 14.58 7.72
CA VAL A 132 -7.89 13.43 8.63
C VAL A 132 -9.10 13.62 9.53
N ARG A 133 -9.89 12.57 9.73
CA ARG A 133 -11.08 12.53 10.57
C ARG A 133 -11.02 11.31 11.47
N TYR A 134 -11.65 11.40 12.63
CA TYR A 134 -11.69 10.30 13.59
C TYR A 134 -13.05 9.62 13.53
N ASN A 135 -13.01 8.27 13.44
CA ASN A 135 -14.20 7.43 13.37
C ASN A 135 -13.81 6.00 13.77
N GLU A 136 -14.52 5.41 14.71
CA GLU A 136 -14.26 4.06 15.22
C GLU A 136 -15.34 3.05 14.84
N THR A 137 -16.26 3.43 13.98
CA THR A 137 -17.43 2.59 13.62
C THR A 137 -17.02 1.37 12.80
N PHE A 138 -15.90 1.43 12.07
CA PHE A 138 -15.49 0.38 11.15
C PHE A 138 -14.42 -0.53 11.75
N HIS A 139 -14.60 -1.84 11.61
CA HIS A 139 -13.57 -2.83 11.88
C HIS A 139 -12.68 -3.08 10.66
N ASP A 140 -13.28 -3.03 9.47
CA ASP A 140 -12.61 -3.29 8.20
C ASP A 140 -11.97 -2.03 7.62
N ARG A 141 -11.08 -2.24 6.66
CA ARG A 141 -10.37 -1.16 5.97
C ARG A 141 -10.92 -1.04 4.56
N PHE A 142 -11.32 0.17 4.23
CA PHE A 142 -11.90 0.48 2.92
C PHE A 142 -11.09 1.56 2.22
N LEU A 143 -10.88 1.36 0.91
CA LEU A 143 -10.36 2.38 0.02
C LEU A 143 -11.41 2.67 -1.05
N ILE A 144 -11.91 3.91 -1.07
CA ILE A 144 -12.86 4.40 -2.06
C ILE A 144 -12.14 5.33 -3.02
N ILE A 145 -12.31 5.10 -4.33
CA ILE A 145 -11.67 5.87 -5.39
C ILE A 145 -12.77 6.54 -6.24
N ASP A 146 -12.72 7.86 -6.28
CA ASP A 146 -13.58 8.70 -7.15
C ASP A 146 -15.10 8.49 -6.96
N ASP A 147 -15.53 7.92 -5.82
CA ASP A 147 -16.91 7.50 -5.55
C ASP A 147 -17.44 6.46 -6.57
N LYS A 148 -16.55 5.65 -7.12
CA LYS A 148 -16.87 4.66 -8.17
C LYS A 148 -16.28 3.28 -7.90
N GLU A 149 -15.17 3.21 -7.21
CA GLU A 149 -14.51 1.95 -6.89
C GLU A 149 -14.38 1.83 -5.38
N LEU A 150 -14.68 0.65 -4.85
CA LEU A 150 -14.61 0.30 -3.44
C LEU A 150 -13.74 -0.93 -3.28
N TYR A 151 -12.72 -0.85 -2.44
CA TYR A 151 -11.85 -1.97 -2.09
C TYR A 151 -11.91 -2.22 -0.59
N LEU A 152 -12.18 -3.48 -0.21
CA LEU A 152 -11.95 -4.01 1.12
C LEU A 152 -10.52 -4.52 1.21
N ILE A 153 -9.79 -4.12 2.24
CA ILE A 153 -8.39 -4.50 2.46
C ILE A 153 -8.26 -5.13 3.84
N GLY A 154 -7.92 -6.42 3.90
CA GLY A 154 -7.89 -7.22 5.13
C GLY A 154 -6.76 -6.87 6.12
N ALA A 155 -5.86 -5.95 5.77
CA ALA A 155 -4.78 -5.45 6.62
C ALA A 155 -4.80 -3.93 6.70
N SER A 156 -4.32 -3.36 7.81
CA SER A 156 -4.01 -1.92 7.86
C SER A 156 -2.92 -1.59 6.84
N LEU A 157 -3.05 -0.43 6.18
CA LEU A 157 -2.10 -0.01 5.15
C LEU A 157 -0.67 0.17 5.68
N LYS A 158 -0.49 0.44 6.97
CA LYS A 158 0.83 0.48 7.63
C LYS A 158 1.49 -0.90 7.78
N ASP A 159 0.69 -1.98 7.74
CA ASP A 159 1.13 -3.35 7.98
C ASP A 159 1.06 -4.24 6.72
N LEU A 160 0.91 -3.65 5.55
CA LEU A 160 0.80 -4.37 4.28
C LEU A 160 1.94 -5.37 4.09
N GLY A 161 1.59 -6.64 3.84
CA GLY A 161 2.53 -7.72 3.56
C GLY A 161 3.32 -8.24 4.76
N LYS A 162 3.16 -7.66 5.96
CA LYS A 162 3.78 -8.21 7.20
C LYS A 162 3.16 -9.55 7.58
N LYS A 163 1.87 -9.70 7.35
CA LYS A 163 1.10 -10.93 7.54
C LYS A 163 0.22 -11.15 6.33
N ARG A 164 -0.25 -12.38 6.19
CA ARG A 164 -1.19 -12.78 5.13
C ARG A 164 -2.48 -11.99 5.23
N PHE A 165 -2.96 -11.43 4.13
CA PHE A 165 -4.24 -10.74 4.06
C PHE A 165 -4.87 -10.85 2.67
N GLY A 166 -6.19 -10.77 2.64
CA GLY A 166 -6.95 -10.69 1.39
C GLY A 166 -7.35 -9.26 1.06
N PHE A 167 -7.65 -9.02 -0.20
CA PHE A 167 -8.34 -7.81 -0.65
C PHE A 167 -9.37 -8.18 -1.72
N THR A 168 -10.42 -7.37 -1.82
CA THR A 168 -11.43 -7.53 -2.86
C THR A 168 -12.02 -6.19 -3.26
N LYS A 169 -12.30 -6.03 -4.55
CA LYS A 169 -13.14 -4.96 -5.05
C LYS A 169 -14.59 -5.31 -4.77
N MET A 170 -15.27 -4.45 -4.05
CA MET A 170 -16.68 -4.60 -3.68
C MET A 170 -17.58 -3.90 -4.68
N ASP A 171 -18.87 -4.15 -4.56
CA ASP A 171 -19.89 -3.44 -5.34
C ASP A 171 -19.85 -1.94 -5.00
N ALA A 172 -19.99 -1.11 -6.02
CA ALA A 172 -20.01 0.34 -5.87
C ALA A 172 -21.27 0.86 -5.16
N ASP A 173 -22.35 0.09 -5.14
CA ASP A 173 -23.59 0.45 -4.48
C ASP A 173 -23.42 0.62 -2.96
N GLU A 174 -22.45 -0.07 -2.35
CA GLU A 174 -22.10 0.07 -0.93
C GLU A 174 -21.40 1.39 -0.58
N ILE A 175 -20.87 2.12 -1.56
CA ILE A 175 -20.10 3.35 -1.34
C ILE A 175 -20.92 4.40 -0.59
N ALA A 176 -22.17 4.59 -1.01
CA ALA A 176 -23.06 5.61 -0.41
C ALA A 176 -23.27 5.34 1.09
N HIS A 177 -23.56 4.09 1.45
CA HIS A 177 -23.79 3.68 2.83
C HIS A 177 -22.53 3.80 3.70
N ILE A 178 -21.39 3.32 3.21
CA ILE A 178 -20.11 3.44 3.91
C ILE A 178 -19.74 4.91 4.14
N LYS A 179 -19.92 5.77 3.14
CA LYS A 179 -19.65 7.20 3.27
C LYS A 179 -20.59 7.85 4.29
N GLN A 180 -21.89 7.56 4.21
CA GLN A 180 -22.86 8.08 5.17
C GLN A 180 -22.42 7.74 6.61
N THR A 181 -22.11 6.48 6.88
CA THR A 181 -21.64 6.04 8.19
C THR A 181 -20.33 6.72 8.60
N ALA A 182 -19.33 6.79 7.69
CA ALA A 182 -18.04 7.40 7.98
C ALA A 182 -18.15 8.89 8.33
N PHE A 183 -19.00 9.63 7.62
CA PHE A 183 -19.15 11.08 7.82
C PHE A 183 -20.12 11.44 8.96
N SER A 184 -21.12 10.60 9.28
CA SER A 184 -22.07 10.86 10.37
C SER A 184 -21.44 10.79 11.75
N SER A 185 -20.49 9.89 11.97
CA SER A 185 -19.82 9.68 13.26
C SER A 185 -18.75 10.73 13.59
N SER A 186 -18.48 11.67 12.69
CA SER A 186 -17.45 12.71 12.85
C SER A 186 -17.93 13.97 13.60
N PHE A 187 -19.13 13.94 14.22
CA PHE A 187 -19.76 15.08 14.87
C PHE A 187 -20.09 14.85 16.36
N GLN A 188 -19.34 13.98 17.05
CA GLN A 188 -19.43 13.91 18.54
C GLN A 188 -18.14 14.33 19.19
#